data_0bb6c242e9c72ef3c0394df2fd9b2edc
#
_entry.id   0bb6c242e9c72ef3c0394df2fd9b2edc
#
_cell.length_a   1.000
_cell.length_b   1.000
_cell.length_c   1.000
_cell.angle_alpha   90.00
_cell.angle_beta   90.00
_cell.angle_gamma   90.00
#
_symmetry.space_group_name_H-M   'P 1'
#
loop_
_entity.id
_entity.type
_entity.pdbx_description
1 polymer ?
#
loop_
_entity_poly.entity_id
_entity_poly.type
_entity_poly.pdbx_seq_one_letter_code
_entity_poly.pdbx_strand_id
1 'polypeptide(L)'
;MKVIFFLFTLALSFDSFAQTNKDKYHFFELKVYEYSSLEQEKVIDEFLSSSFLPFLHKNGRSKVGIFSNYGNDTSAIKKIYVLIPHKSLNEIPVLQKAFFQDKEYMAIGKNYVDASSSQPAYNRITTYILEGFRFAPNLMLPNLKSGNNDRVYELRSYESASEKKYWKKVEMFNEGGEVDLFARLNFNAIFYAEVISGPTMPNLMYMTSFENMNDRNEHWKAFSNDPKWKELLSMKEYDQTVSKNVTTFLKAKAYSDY
;
A
#
# COMPACT_ATOMS: atom_id res chain seq x y z
N MET A 1 10.99 21.35 73.58
CA MET A 1 11.60 20.78 72.36
C MET A 1 10.49 20.49 71.39
N LYS A 2 10.32 21.34 70.36
CA LYS A 2 9.34 21.16 69.32
C LYS A 2 10.08 20.60 68.11
N VAL A 3 9.74 19.35 67.72
CA VAL A 3 10.27 18.71 66.53
C VAL A 3 9.33 19.08 65.36
N ILE A 4 9.89 19.80 64.38
CA ILE A 4 9.18 20.15 63.14
C ILE A 4 9.53 19.06 62.10
N PHE A 5 8.52 18.30 61.67
CA PHE A 5 8.61 17.35 60.53
C PHE A 5 8.42 18.14 59.22
N PHE A 6 9.46 18.19 58.41
CA PHE A 6 9.37 18.66 57.02
C PHE A 6 8.95 17.49 56.14
N LEU A 7 7.74 17.55 55.60
CA LEU A 7 7.29 16.66 54.56
C LEU A 7 7.82 17.18 53.21
N PHE A 8 8.77 16.46 52.63
CA PHE A 8 9.19 16.67 51.24
C PHE A 8 8.24 15.94 50.31
N THR A 9 7.32 16.66 49.66
CA THR A 9 6.51 16.13 48.57
C THR A 9 7.32 16.16 47.29
N LEU A 10 7.80 14.99 46.86
CA LEU A 10 8.43 14.78 45.56
C LEU A 10 7.33 14.74 44.47
N ALA A 11 7.12 15.85 43.78
CA ALA A 11 6.26 15.92 42.59
C ALA A 11 7.00 15.22 41.42
N LEU A 12 6.64 13.97 41.13
CA LEU A 12 7.01 13.31 39.92
C LEU A 12 6.18 13.91 38.77
N SER A 13 6.76 14.81 38.01
CA SER A 13 6.23 15.25 36.73
C SER A 13 6.38 14.11 35.72
N PHE A 14 5.28 13.41 35.47
CA PHE A 14 5.16 12.56 34.28
C PHE A 14 5.02 13.47 33.05
N ASP A 15 6.13 13.82 32.44
CA ASP A 15 6.12 14.36 31.10
C ASP A 15 5.60 13.27 30.16
N SER A 16 4.29 13.33 29.90
CA SER A 16 3.66 12.54 28.83
C SER A 16 4.24 13.01 27.50
N PHE A 17 5.21 12.28 26.98
CA PHE A 17 5.60 12.37 25.58
C PHE A 17 4.42 11.88 24.70
N ALA A 18 3.37 12.67 24.63
CA ALA A 18 2.36 12.57 23.58
C ALA A 18 2.98 13.20 22.32
N GLN A 19 3.88 12.46 21.67
CA GLN A 19 4.35 12.82 20.35
C GLN A 19 3.15 12.68 19.41
N THR A 20 2.57 13.80 19.02
CA THR A 20 1.46 13.91 18.09
C THR A 20 1.94 13.43 16.72
N ASN A 21 1.73 12.13 16.43
CA ASN A 21 1.94 11.50 15.12
C ASN A 21 0.85 11.98 14.15
N LYS A 22 0.95 13.23 13.66
CA LYS A 22 -0.06 13.83 12.77
C LYS A 22 -0.14 13.19 11.37
N ASP A 23 0.84 12.37 10.94
CA ASP A 23 0.96 11.90 9.56
C ASP A 23 1.25 10.40 9.41
N LYS A 24 0.91 9.57 10.39
CA LYS A 24 1.09 8.11 10.24
C LYS A 24 -0.16 7.48 9.66
N TYR A 25 -0.02 6.95 8.44
CA TYR A 25 -1.00 6.08 7.81
C TYR A 25 -0.56 4.64 8.04
N HIS A 26 -1.35 3.88 8.79
CA HIS A 26 -1.05 2.48 9.13
C HIS A 26 -1.90 1.48 8.35
N PHE A 27 -2.97 1.97 7.70
CA PHE A 27 -3.88 1.17 6.91
C PHE A 27 -3.89 1.65 5.48
N PHE A 28 -4.03 0.72 4.55
CA PHE A 28 -4.11 1.03 3.14
C PHE A 28 -5.31 0.31 2.53
N GLU A 29 -6.04 0.99 1.66
CA GLU A 29 -7.05 0.38 0.81
C GLU A 29 -6.44 0.26 -0.59
N LEU A 30 -6.30 -0.97 -1.10
CA LEU A 30 -5.87 -1.22 -2.47
C LEU A 30 -7.09 -1.67 -3.28
N LYS A 31 -7.60 -0.76 -4.13
CA LYS A 31 -8.70 -1.05 -5.06
C LYS A 31 -8.13 -1.44 -6.41
N VAL A 32 -8.64 -2.52 -6.98
CA VAL A 32 -8.27 -3.00 -8.32
C VAL A 32 -9.49 -2.96 -9.21
N TYR A 33 -9.50 -2.03 -10.16
CA TYR A 33 -10.52 -1.91 -11.19
C TYR A 33 -10.17 -2.82 -12.36
N GLU A 34 -11.07 -3.70 -12.74
CA GLU A 34 -10.95 -4.53 -13.94
C GLU A 34 -11.84 -3.97 -15.05
N TYR A 35 -11.29 -3.85 -16.26
CA TYR A 35 -11.97 -3.35 -17.42
C TYR A 35 -11.49 -4.05 -18.70
N SER A 36 -12.27 -3.97 -19.79
CA SER A 36 -11.99 -4.69 -21.04
C SER A 36 -12.13 -3.82 -22.30
N SER A 37 -12.49 -2.54 -22.15
CA SER A 37 -12.63 -1.61 -23.27
C SER A 37 -11.94 -0.28 -23.02
N LEU A 38 -11.56 0.41 -24.10
CA LEU A 38 -11.00 1.76 -24.03
C LEU A 38 -12.00 2.77 -23.45
N GLU A 39 -13.28 2.56 -23.68
CA GLU A 39 -14.33 3.43 -23.11
C GLU A 39 -14.37 3.32 -21.59
N GLN A 40 -14.32 2.10 -21.07
CA GLN A 40 -14.23 1.89 -19.61
C GLN A 40 -12.95 2.50 -19.04
N GLU A 41 -11.80 2.33 -19.69
CA GLU A 41 -10.55 2.95 -19.27
C GLU A 41 -10.69 4.47 -19.17
N LYS A 42 -11.23 5.10 -20.21
CA LYS A 42 -11.45 6.54 -20.24
C LYS A 42 -12.35 7.01 -19.10
N VAL A 43 -13.50 6.34 -18.89
CA VAL A 43 -14.43 6.68 -17.81
C VAL A 43 -13.78 6.54 -16.43
N ILE A 44 -12.99 5.48 -16.20
CA ILE A 44 -12.26 5.29 -14.94
C ILE A 44 -11.19 6.37 -14.77
N ASP A 45 -10.39 6.66 -15.80
CA ASP A 45 -9.32 7.66 -15.74
C ASP A 45 -9.87 9.07 -15.51
N GLU A 46 -10.94 9.45 -16.19
CA GLU A 46 -11.64 10.75 -15.98
C GLU A 46 -12.16 10.84 -14.55
N PHE A 47 -12.82 9.79 -14.05
CA PHE A 47 -13.33 9.75 -12.68
C PHE A 47 -12.21 9.87 -11.65
N LEU A 48 -11.15 9.06 -11.79
CA LEU A 48 -10.04 9.05 -10.85
C LEU A 48 -9.27 10.39 -10.84
N SER A 49 -8.97 10.94 -12.02
CA SER A 49 -8.15 12.16 -12.14
C SER A 49 -8.91 13.45 -11.79
N SER A 50 -10.17 13.56 -12.17
CA SER A 50 -10.91 14.83 -12.09
C SER A 50 -11.89 14.91 -10.92
N SER A 51 -12.31 13.76 -10.36
CA SER A 51 -13.28 13.70 -9.27
C SER A 51 -12.68 13.05 -8.01
N PHE A 52 -12.32 11.77 -8.06
CA PHE A 52 -12.03 11.00 -6.86
C PHE A 52 -10.71 11.40 -6.19
N LEU A 53 -9.63 11.56 -6.95
CA LEU A 53 -8.32 11.97 -6.41
C LEU A 53 -8.37 13.40 -5.81
N PRO A 54 -8.93 14.43 -6.50
CA PRO A 54 -9.13 15.75 -5.88
C PRO A 54 -10.00 15.72 -4.62
N PHE A 55 -11.05 14.88 -4.60
CA PHE A 55 -11.85 14.68 -3.39
C PHE A 55 -11.02 14.09 -2.26
N LEU A 56 -10.18 13.06 -2.54
CA LEU A 56 -9.29 12.44 -1.55
C LEU A 56 -8.31 13.47 -0.98
N HIS A 57 -7.69 14.30 -1.82
CA HIS A 57 -6.79 15.37 -1.40
C HIS A 57 -7.50 16.40 -0.51
N LYS A 58 -8.69 16.87 -0.90
CA LYS A 58 -9.54 17.78 -0.09
C LYS A 58 -9.84 17.19 1.29
N ASN A 59 -9.97 15.86 1.39
CA ASN A 59 -10.22 15.14 2.64
C ASN A 59 -8.94 14.65 3.33
N GLY A 60 -7.80 15.28 3.05
CA GLY A 60 -6.54 15.07 3.75
C GLY A 60 -5.82 13.76 3.40
N ARG A 61 -6.13 13.14 2.27
CA ARG A 61 -5.39 11.99 1.74
C ARG A 61 -4.35 12.48 0.74
N SER A 62 -3.10 12.42 1.12
CA SER A 62 -1.93 12.59 0.25
C SER A 62 -1.27 11.24 0.01
N LYS A 63 -0.43 11.13 -1.00
CA LYS A 63 0.25 9.89 -1.40
C LYS A 63 -0.73 8.81 -1.88
N VAL A 64 -1.72 9.22 -2.65
CA VAL A 64 -2.64 8.29 -3.32
C VAL A 64 -1.98 7.76 -4.58
N GLY A 65 -1.72 6.45 -4.61
CA GLY A 65 -1.09 5.80 -5.76
C GLY A 65 -2.13 5.34 -6.78
N ILE A 66 -1.96 5.73 -8.05
CA ILE A 66 -2.81 5.23 -9.14
C ILE A 66 -1.91 4.66 -10.22
N PHE A 67 -2.10 3.36 -10.50
CA PHE A 67 -1.19 2.61 -11.36
C PHE A 67 -1.99 1.78 -12.38
N SER A 68 -1.35 1.49 -13.53
CA SER A 68 -1.79 0.49 -14.49
C SER A 68 -0.77 -0.65 -14.60
N ASN A 69 -1.19 -1.82 -15.10
CA ASN A 69 -0.27 -2.91 -15.39
C ASN A 69 0.77 -2.47 -16.44
N TYR A 70 1.99 -2.95 -16.31
CA TYR A 70 3.07 -2.68 -17.25
C TYR A 70 2.78 -3.16 -18.67
N GLY A 71 2.06 -4.25 -18.83
CA GLY A 71 1.61 -4.80 -20.12
C GLY A 71 0.10 -4.63 -20.35
N ASN A 72 -0.51 -3.58 -19.78
CA ASN A 72 -1.97 -3.41 -19.77
C ASN A 72 -2.58 -3.20 -21.16
N ASP A 73 -1.81 -2.70 -22.09
CA ASP A 73 -2.15 -2.48 -23.50
C ASP A 73 -2.40 -3.79 -24.29
N THR A 74 -1.77 -4.89 -23.87
CA THR A 74 -1.89 -6.22 -24.52
C THR A 74 -2.79 -7.21 -23.78
N SER A 75 -3.20 -6.92 -22.54
CA SER A 75 -4.05 -7.78 -21.73
C SER A 75 -5.51 -7.72 -22.16
N ALA A 76 -6.20 -8.88 -22.25
CA ALA A 76 -7.64 -8.95 -22.51
C ALA A 76 -8.45 -8.34 -21.33
N ILE A 77 -8.02 -8.58 -20.09
CA ILE A 77 -8.55 -7.95 -18.89
C ILE A 77 -7.49 -7.01 -18.37
N LYS A 78 -7.79 -5.72 -18.43
CA LYS A 78 -6.89 -4.64 -18.00
C LYS A 78 -7.23 -4.22 -16.59
N LYS A 79 -6.25 -3.63 -15.88
CA LYS A 79 -6.40 -3.26 -14.48
C LYS A 79 -5.85 -1.87 -14.18
N ILE A 80 -6.57 -1.15 -13.32
CA ILE A 80 -6.08 0.05 -12.65
C ILE A 80 -6.09 -0.23 -11.15
N TYR A 81 -4.98 0.10 -10.50
CA TYR A 81 -4.77 -0.07 -9.06
C TYR A 81 -4.79 1.29 -8.38
N VAL A 82 -5.56 1.43 -7.32
CA VAL A 82 -5.65 2.66 -6.53
C VAL A 82 -5.29 2.33 -5.10
N LEU A 83 -4.17 2.88 -4.62
CA LEU A 83 -3.65 2.72 -3.26
C LEU A 83 -3.99 3.97 -2.45
N ILE A 84 -4.83 3.82 -1.43
CA ILE A 84 -5.34 4.93 -0.61
C ILE A 84 -4.88 4.74 0.84
N PRO A 85 -4.13 5.70 1.43
CA PRO A 85 -3.73 5.63 2.82
C PRO A 85 -4.84 6.07 3.79
N HIS A 86 -4.92 5.38 4.94
CA HIS A 86 -5.86 5.67 6.02
C HIS A 86 -5.14 5.65 7.37
N LYS A 87 -5.57 6.50 8.31
CA LYS A 87 -5.05 6.51 9.69
C LYS A 87 -5.72 5.46 10.58
N SER A 88 -6.93 5.04 10.20
CA SER A 88 -7.69 3.98 10.87
C SER A 88 -8.66 3.31 9.90
N LEU A 89 -9.08 2.10 10.23
CA LEU A 89 -10.10 1.36 9.45
C LEU A 89 -11.45 2.09 9.37
N ASN A 90 -11.79 2.85 10.41
CA ASN A 90 -13.06 3.60 10.47
C ASN A 90 -13.12 4.72 9.42
N GLU A 91 -11.98 5.20 8.91
CA GLU A 91 -11.96 6.24 7.89
C GLU A 91 -12.47 5.75 6.53
N ILE A 92 -12.32 4.47 6.23
CA ILE A 92 -12.73 3.89 4.93
C ILE A 92 -14.23 4.12 4.66
N PRO A 93 -15.17 3.64 5.49
CA PRO A 93 -16.60 3.87 5.25
C PRO A 93 -17.02 5.33 5.41
N VAL A 94 -16.33 6.10 6.27
CA VAL A 94 -16.61 7.53 6.43
C VAL A 94 -16.26 8.30 5.17
N LEU A 95 -15.09 8.06 4.59
CA LEU A 95 -14.62 8.70 3.36
C LEU A 95 -15.51 8.33 2.17
N GLN A 96 -15.89 7.06 2.05
CA GLN A 96 -16.81 6.60 1.01
C GLN A 96 -18.17 7.28 1.09
N LYS A 97 -18.77 7.39 2.29
CA LYS A 97 -20.02 8.10 2.49
C LYS A 97 -19.89 9.60 2.18
N ALA A 98 -18.79 10.22 2.60
CA ALA A 98 -18.53 11.64 2.33
C ALA A 98 -18.44 11.92 0.82
N PHE A 99 -17.83 11.03 0.04
CA PHE A 99 -17.79 11.16 -1.43
C PHE A 99 -19.19 11.19 -2.04
N PHE A 100 -20.06 10.23 -1.67
CA PHE A 100 -21.43 10.18 -2.18
C PHE A 100 -22.35 11.33 -1.71
N GLN A 101 -21.93 12.10 -0.70
CA GLN A 101 -22.62 13.30 -0.22
C GLN A 101 -22.07 14.58 -0.83
N ASP A 102 -20.89 14.56 -1.46
CA ASP A 102 -20.28 15.74 -2.07
C ASP A 102 -20.84 15.96 -3.48
N LYS A 103 -21.78 16.92 -3.60
CA LYS A 103 -22.49 17.21 -4.86
C LYS A 103 -21.56 17.66 -5.99
N GLU A 104 -20.46 18.35 -5.65
CA GLU A 104 -19.49 18.83 -6.63
C GLU A 104 -18.75 17.67 -7.28
N TYR A 105 -18.14 16.80 -6.48
CA TYR A 105 -17.39 15.67 -7.01
C TYR A 105 -18.27 14.60 -7.64
N MET A 106 -19.49 14.42 -7.13
CA MET A 106 -20.49 13.55 -7.77
C MET A 106 -20.88 14.05 -9.16
N ALA A 107 -21.05 15.37 -9.33
CA ALA A 107 -21.38 15.95 -10.63
C ALA A 107 -20.21 15.86 -11.63
N ILE A 108 -18.95 16.07 -11.18
CA ILE A 108 -17.76 15.91 -12.00
C ILE A 108 -17.60 14.43 -12.43
N GLY A 109 -17.78 13.49 -11.50
CA GLY A 109 -17.65 12.05 -11.74
C GLY A 109 -18.89 11.38 -12.36
N LYS A 110 -19.85 12.15 -12.87
CA LYS A 110 -21.18 11.66 -13.26
C LYS A 110 -21.15 10.44 -14.20
N ASN A 111 -20.29 10.46 -15.21
CA ASN A 111 -20.20 9.37 -16.20
C ASN A 111 -19.83 8.02 -15.55
N TYR A 112 -19.06 8.05 -14.47
CA TYR A 112 -18.70 6.87 -13.69
C TYR A 112 -19.81 6.53 -12.67
N VAL A 113 -20.29 7.53 -11.93
CA VAL A 113 -21.21 7.35 -10.79
C VAL A 113 -22.60 6.90 -11.26
N ASP A 114 -23.09 7.47 -12.34
CA ASP A 114 -24.40 7.18 -12.93
C ASP A 114 -24.35 6.20 -14.11
N ALA A 115 -23.22 5.44 -14.24
CA ALA A 115 -23.07 4.47 -15.30
C ALA A 115 -24.22 3.45 -15.30
N SER A 116 -24.81 3.22 -16.49
CA SER A 116 -25.94 2.31 -16.63
C SER A 116 -25.49 0.84 -16.61
N SER A 117 -26.40 -0.07 -16.33
CA SER A 117 -26.15 -1.51 -16.41
C SER A 117 -25.80 -2.00 -17.82
N SER A 118 -26.25 -1.29 -18.87
CA SER A 118 -25.91 -1.58 -20.25
C SER A 118 -24.54 -1.06 -20.70
N GLN A 119 -24.00 -0.08 -19.95
CA GLN A 119 -22.69 0.55 -20.18
C GLN A 119 -21.98 0.75 -18.84
N PRO A 120 -21.51 -0.34 -18.20
CA PRO A 120 -20.86 -0.28 -16.90
C PRO A 120 -19.50 0.41 -17.00
N ALA A 121 -19.16 1.25 -16.03
CA ALA A 121 -17.89 1.96 -15.99
C ALA A 121 -16.68 1.02 -15.82
N TYR A 122 -16.89 -0.18 -15.29
CA TYR A 122 -15.88 -1.21 -15.07
C TYR A 122 -16.54 -2.60 -15.06
N ASN A 123 -15.73 -3.66 -15.16
CA ASN A 123 -16.23 -5.03 -15.05
C ASN A 123 -16.34 -5.47 -13.58
N ARG A 124 -15.30 -5.17 -12.77
CA ARG A 124 -15.19 -5.56 -11.36
C ARG A 124 -14.32 -4.57 -10.58
N ILE A 125 -14.62 -4.40 -9.30
CA ILE A 125 -13.70 -3.82 -8.32
C ILE A 125 -13.40 -4.90 -7.28
N THR A 126 -12.10 -5.14 -7.07
CA THR A 126 -11.60 -5.94 -5.96
C THR A 126 -10.92 -5.02 -4.97
N THR A 127 -11.19 -5.18 -3.69
CA THR A 127 -10.57 -4.36 -2.63
C THR A 127 -9.81 -5.23 -1.66
N TYR A 128 -8.58 -4.82 -1.34
CA TYR A 128 -7.77 -5.34 -0.24
C TYR A 128 -7.68 -4.26 0.84
N ILE A 129 -7.90 -4.65 2.09
CA ILE A 129 -7.63 -3.82 3.25
C ILE A 129 -6.34 -4.32 3.89
N LEU A 130 -5.39 -3.43 4.01
CA LEU A 130 -4.01 -3.73 4.37
C LEU A 130 -3.65 -3.01 5.68
N GLU A 131 -2.88 -3.67 6.54
CA GLU A 131 -2.25 -3.07 7.72
C GLU A 131 -0.74 -3.08 7.54
N GLY A 132 -0.10 -1.91 7.69
CA GLY A 132 1.35 -1.76 7.53
C GLY A 132 2.13 -2.59 8.55
N PHE A 133 3.23 -3.20 8.13
CA PHE A 133 4.09 -4.01 8.99
C PHE A 133 4.61 -3.20 10.18
N ARG A 134 4.76 -3.87 11.32
CA ARG A 134 5.18 -3.24 12.59
C ARG A 134 6.48 -2.43 12.45
N PHE A 135 7.46 -2.93 11.70
CA PHE A 135 8.76 -2.25 11.51
C PHE A 135 8.77 -1.30 10.30
N ALA A 136 7.76 -1.35 9.44
CA ALA A 136 7.60 -0.44 8.31
C ALA A 136 6.11 -0.06 8.11
N PRO A 137 5.49 0.63 9.11
CA PRO A 137 4.03 0.82 9.12
C PRO A 137 3.55 1.91 8.14
N ASN A 138 4.44 2.70 7.57
CA ASN A 138 4.08 3.90 6.82
C ASN A 138 4.19 3.69 5.31
N LEU A 139 3.30 4.36 4.59
CA LEU A 139 3.40 4.53 3.14
C LEU A 139 4.51 5.52 2.80
N MET A 140 5.38 5.15 1.86
CA MET A 140 6.50 5.97 1.40
C MET A 140 6.32 6.38 -0.06
N LEU A 141 6.74 7.60 -0.41
CA LEU A 141 6.93 7.98 -1.81
C LEU A 141 8.30 7.50 -2.29
N PRO A 142 8.44 7.11 -3.57
CA PRO A 142 9.72 6.65 -4.09
C PRO A 142 10.75 7.80 -4.10
N ASN A 143 11.99 7.47 -3.71
CA ASN A 143 13.13 8.38 -3.83
C ASN A 143 13.96 7.96 -5.06
N LEU A 144 13.44 8.22 -6.25
CA LEU A 144 14.02 7.85 -7.55
C LEU A 144 14.37 9.10 -8.34
N LYS A 145 15.37 8.99 -9.20
CA LYS A 145 15.88 10.09 -10.06
C LYS A 145 15.24 10.11 -11.45
N SER A 146 14.80 8.95 -11.94
CA SER A 146 14.16 8.81 -13.25
C SER A 146 12.80 9.52 -13.31
N GLY A 147 12.39 9.87 -14.51
CA GLY A 147 11.03 10.35 -14.77
C GLY A 147 9.98 9.25 -14.54
N ASN A 148 8.74 9.64 -14.24
CA ASN A 148 7.65 8.70 -13.93
C ASN A 148 7.41 7.65 -15.04
N ASN A 149 7.69 7.99 -16.30
CA ASN A 149 7.50 7.06 -17.42
C ASN A 149 8.49 5.89 -17.44
N ASP A 150 9.67 6.05 -16.81
CA ASP A 150 10.71 5.02 -16.78
C ASP A 150 10.58 4.12 -15.56
N ARG A 151 9.99 4.64 -14.49
CA ARG A 151 9.85 3.94 -13.20
C ARG A 151 9.04 2.68 -13.32
N VAL A 152 9.47 1.67 -12.57
CA VAL A 152 8.75 0.40 -12.43
C VAL A 152 8.36 0.22 -10.97
N TYR A 153 7.09 -0.06 -10.73
CA TYR A 153 6.56 -0.43 -9.43
C TYR A 153 6.29 -1.92 -9.44
N GLU A 154 6.79 -2.64 -8.45
CA GLU A 154 6.63 -4.09 -8.34
C GLU A 154 5.75 -4.40 -7.13
N LEU A 155 4.49 -4.76 -7.39
CA LEU A 155 3.53 -5.23 -6.38
C LEU A 155 3.67 -6.74 -6.25
N ARG A 156 3.94 -7.21 -5.04
CA ARG A 156 3.99 -8.63 -4.71
C ARG A 156 2.91 -9.02 -3.72
N SER A 157 2.39 -10.22 -3.92
CA SER A 157 1.37 -10.85 -3.08
C SER A 157 1.85 -12.26 -2.74
N TYR A 158 1.99 -12.54 -1.44
CA TYR A 158 2.47 -13.83 -0.93
C TYR A 158 1.35 -14.52 -0.15
N GLU A 159 0.74 -15.51 -0.77
CA GLU A 159 -0.27 -16.36 -0.16
C GLU A 159 0.40 -17.52 0.60
N SER A 160 -0.15 -17.89 1.74
CA SER A 160 0.35 -19.00 2.56
C SER A 160 -0.67 -20.12 2.66
N ALA A 161 -0.19 -21.36 2.87
CA ALA A 161 -1.04 -22.53 2.98
C ALA A 161 -1.83 -22.61 4.30
N SER A 162 -1.46 -21.82 5.31
CA SER A 162 -2.15 -21.70 6.59
C SER A 162 -1.77 -20.39 7.28
N GLU A 163 -2.60 -19.96 8.24
CA GLU A 163 -2.34 -18.77 9.06
C GLU A 163 -1.03 -18.87 9.83
N LYS A 164 -0.68 -20.06 10.34
CA LYS A 164 0.61 -20.28 11.04
C LYS A 164 1.80 -20.02 10.12
N LYS A 165 1.75 -20.48 8.87
CA LYS A 165 2.81 -20.24 7.87
C LYS A 165 2.86 -18.77 7.47
N TYR A 166 1.72 -18.14 7.32
CA TYR A 166 1.59 -16.73 7.06
C TYR A 166 2.23 -15.88 8.19
N TRP A 167 1.90 -16.14 9.45
CA TRP A 167 2.51 -15.43 10.59
C TRP A 167 4.04 -15.58 10.62
N LYS A 168 4.55 -16.75 10.26
CA LYS A 168 6.00 -16.96 10.14
C LYS A 168 6.62 -16.17 8.98
N LYS A 169 5.91 -15.96 7.88
CA LYS A 169 6.38 -15.07 6.82
C LYS A 169 6.36 -13.60 7.23
N VAL A 170 5.33 -13.15 7.95
CA VAL A 170 5.27 -11.79 8.52
C VAL A 170 6.40 -11.57 9.52
N GLU A 171 6.67 -12.55 10.41
CA GLU A 171 7.80 -12.54 11.36
C GLU A 171 9.15 -12.46 10.62
N MET A 172 9.33 -13.21 9.54
CA MET A 172 10.55 -13.18 8.72
C MET A 172 10.82 -11.77 8.15
N PHE A 173 9.77 -11.07 7.70
CA PHE A 173 9.89 -9.69 7.22
C PHE A 173 10.28 -8.73 8.35
N ASN A 174 9.64 -8.84 9.50
CA ASN A 174 9.84 -7.93 10.64
C ASN A 174 11.07 -8.36 11.48
N GLU A 175 10.91 -9.36 12.33
CA GLU A 175 11.92 -9.81 13.29
C GLU A 175 13.11 -10.49 12.61
N GLY A 176 12.88 -11.20 11.50
CA GLY A 176 13.94 -11.81 10.68
C GLY A 176 14.82 -10.78 9.97
N GLY A 177 14.34 -9.54 9.82
CA GLY A 177 15.09 -8.43 9.24
C GLY A 177 15.05 -8.37 7.71
N GLU A 178 14.03 -8.96 7.06
CA GLU A 178 13.88 -8.87 5.59
C GLU A 178 13.56 -7.41 5.17
N VAL A 179 12.79 -6.64 5.99
CA VAL A 179 12.56 -5.20 5.77
C VAL A 179 13.87 -4.41 5.77
N ASP A 180 14.75 -4.66 6.75
CA ASP A 180 16.06 -4.00 6.84
C ASP A 180 16.97 -4.39 5.67
N LEU A 181 16.89 -5.63 5.22
CA LEU A 181 17.60 -6.12 4.05
C LEU A 181 17.17 -5.38 2.78
N PHE A 182 15.88 -5.21 2.55
CA PHE A 182 15.34 -4.40 1.45
C PHE A 182 15.81 -2.96 1.52
N ALA A 183 15.76 -2.33 2.72
CA ALA A 183 16.21 -0.96 2.93
C ALA A 183 17.72 -0.81 2.63
N ARG A 184 18.58 -1.73 3.13
CA ARG A 184 20.01 -1.74 2.91
C ARG A 184 20.38 -1.92 1.42
N LEU A 185 19.57 -2.65 0.69
CA LEU A 185 19.72 -2.88 -0.75
C LEU A 185 18.98 -1.84 -1.61
N ASN A 186 18.48 -0.75 -1.03
CA ASN A 186 17.84 0.38 -1.70
C ASN A 186 16.63 0.02 -2.60
N PHE A 187 15.77 -0.89 -2.15
CA PHE A 187 14.60 -1.31 -2.92
C PHE A 187 13.50 -0.24 -3.07
N ASN A 188 13.65 0.95 -2.49
CA ASN A 188 12.66 2.04 -2.55
C ASN A 188 11.24 1.55 -2.30
N ALA A 189 11.01 0.97 -1.11
CA ALA A 189 9.72 0.42 -0.75
C ALA A 189 8.63 1.49 -0.66
N ILE A 190 7.46 1.18 -1.18
CA ILE A 190 6.25 1.99 -1.07
C ILE A 190 5.48 1.57 0.19
N PHE A 191 5.29 0.27 0.39
CA PHE A 191 4.70 -0.31 1.60
C PHE A 191 5.07 -1.78 1.77
N TYR A 192 4.97 -2.25 3.01
CA TYR A 192 4.89 -3.67 3.39
C TYR A 192 3.66 -3.81 4.29
N ALA A 193 2.79 -4.79 4.02
CA ALA A 193 1.53 -4.88 4.75
C ALA A 193 0.98 -6.31 4.83
N GLU A 194 0.22 -6.54 5.90
CA GLU A 194 -0.65 -7.68 6.07
C GLU A 194 -1.97 -7.44 5.36
N VAL A 195 -2.50 -8.44 4.67
CA VAL A 195 -3.88 -8.38 4.15
C VAL A 195 -4.81 -8.79 5.30
N ILE A 196 -5.53 -7.80 5.88
CA ILE A 196 -6.50 -8.06 6.96
C ILE A 196 -7.90 -8.36 6.43
N SER A 197 -8.19 -7.99 5.17
CA SER A 197 -9.39 -8.38 4.43
C SER A 197 -9.14 -8.32 2.93
N GLY A 198 -9.53 -9.37 2.21
CA GLY A 198 -9.36 -9.44 0.75
C GLY A 198 -9.67 -10.84 0.21
N PRO A 199 -9.65 -11.03 -1.13
CA PRO A 199 -10.07 -12.27 -1.76
C PRO A 199 -9.07 -13.43 -1.64
N THR A 200 -7.79 -13.17 -1.29
CA THR A 200 -6.71 -14.18 -1.31
C THR A 200 -6.00 -14.20 0.05
N MET A 201 -6.67 -14.70 1.09
CA MET A 201 -6.13 -14.82 2.44
C MET A 201 -5.82 -16.27 2.80
N PRO A 202 -4.86 -16.54 3.70
CA PRO A 202 -3.92 -15.60 4.35
C PRO A 202 -2.85 -15.09 3.38
N ASN A 203 -2.57 -13.79 3.41
CA ASN A 203 -1.76 -13.12 2.40
C ASN A 203 -1.07 -11.89 3.00
N LEU A 204 0.14 -11.61 2.57
CA LEU A 204 0.80 -10.32 2.73
C LEU A 204 1.09 -9.72 1.36
N MET A 205 1.12 -8.39 1.30
CA MET A 205 1.46 -7.66 0.10
C MET A 205 2.52 -6.60 0.39
N TYR A 206 3.37 -6.34 -0.59
CA TYR A 206 4.29 -5.21 -0.54
C TYR A 206 4.55 -4.66 -1.93
N MET A 207 4.96 -3.40 -1.99
CA MET A 207 5.31 -2.74 -3.23
C MET A 207 6.67 -2.07 -3.10
N THR A 208 7.54 -2.32 -4.08
CA THR A 208 8.84 -1.67 -4.25
C THR A 208 8.87 -0.92 -5.56
N SER A 209 9.80 0.03 -5.69
CA SER A 209 9.92 0.86 -6.90
C SER A 209 11.37 0.98 -7.35
N PHE A 210 11.58 1.14 -8.65
CA PHE A 210 12.88 1.12 -9.30
C PHE A 210 12.95 2.17 -10.41
N GLU A 211 14.17 2.63 -10.72
CA GLU A 211 14.42 3.59 -11.81
C GLU A 211 13.93 3.07 -13.18
N ASN A 212 14.06 1.77 -13.40
CA ASN A 212 13.62 1.05 -14.60
C ASN A 212 13.73 -0.47 -14.36
N MET A 213 13.40 -1.27 -15.39
CA MET A 213 13.44 -2.74 -15.30
C MET A 213 14.85 -3.31 -15.11
N ASN A 214 15.89 -2.68 -15.68
CA ASN A 214 17.29 -3.12 -15.48
C ASN A 214 17.73 -2.90 -14.03
N ASP A 215 17.45 -1.72 -13.48
CA ASP A 215 17.71 -1.39 -12.09
C ASP A 215 17.01 -2.38 -11.14
N ARG A 216 15.74 -2.68 -11.41
CA ARG A 216 14.99 -3.72 -10.69
C ARG A 216 15.72 -5.08 -10.71
N ASN A 217 16.20 -5.52 -11.86
CA ASN A 217 16.87 -6.82 -12.00
C ASN A 217 18.20 -6.87 -11.23
N GLU A 218 18.97 -5.79 -11.24
CA GLU A 218 20.21 -5.70 -10.47
C GLU A 218 19.95 -5.74 -8.96
N HIS A 219 18.91 -5.05 -8.46
CA HIS A 219 18.52 -5.10 -7.05
C HIS A 219 18.12 -6.51 -6.62
N TRP A 220 17.31 -7.21 -7.40
CA TRP A 220 16.91 -8.59 -7.09
C TRP A 220 18.09 -9.59 -7.17
N LYS A 221 19.03 -9.37 -8.08
CA LYS A 221 20.27 -10.14 -8.16
C LYS A 221 21.11 -9.93 -6.90
N ALA A 222 21.26 -8.69 -6.43
CA ALA A 222 21.93 -8.37 -5.18
C ALA A 222 21.24 -9.04 -3.99
N PHE A 223 19.92 -8.93 -3.89
CA PHE A 223 19.11 -9.57 -2.84
C PHE A 223 19.32 -11.10 -2.79
N SER A 224 19.22 -11.78 -3.93
CA SER A 224 19.34 -13.24 -4.00
C SER A 224 20.72 -13.74 -3.60
N ASN A 225 21.76 -12.92 -3.76
CA ASN A 225 23.14 -13.24 -3.41
C ASN A 225 23.53 -12.82 -1.99
N ASP A 226 22.69 -12.04 -1.32
CA ASP A 226 22.99 -11.49 0.00
C ASP A 226 23.13 -12.58 1.09
N PRO A 227 24.16 -12.51 1.94
CA PRO A 227 24.36 -13.50 3.02
C PRO A 227 23.18 -13.55 4.00
N LYS A 228 22.56 -12.40 4.32
CA LYS A 228 21.40 -12.36 5.22
C LYS A 228 20.19 -13.08 4.63
N TRP A 229 19.94 -12.90 3.34
CA TRP A 229 18.88 -13.65 2.65
C TRP A 229 19.12 -15.17 2.71
N LYS A 230 20.36 -15.60 2.44
CA LYS A 230 20.73 -17.03 2.51
C LYS A 230 20.59 -17.59 3.92
N GLU A 231 20.94 -16.80 4.94
CA GLU A 231 20.71 -17.15 6.35
C GLU A 231 19.21 -17.36 6.62
N LEU A 232 18.35 -16.41 6.26
CA LEU A 232 16.90 -16.51 6.44
C LEU A 232 16.30 -17.74 5.75
N LEU A 233 16.74 -18.03 4.52
CA LEU A 233 16.30 -19.23 3.80
C LEU A 233 16.72 -20.54 4.44
N SER A 234 17.81 -20.57 5.24
CA SER A 234 18.28 -21.75 5.95
C SER A 234 17.53 -22.04 7.23
N MET A 235 16.76 -21.08 7.75
CA MET A 235 16.01 -21.21 8.99
C MET A 235 14.76 -22.07 8.79
N LYS A 236 14.69 -23.23 9.47
CA LYS A 236 13.57 -24.17 9.36
C LYS A 236 12.20 -23.56 9.71
N GLU A 237 12.20 -22.58 10.59
CA GLU A 237 10.97 -21.88 11.02
C GLU A 237 10.32 -21.08 9.88
N TYR A 238 11.10 -20.64 8.89
CA TYR A 238 10.64 -19.91 7.71
C TYR A 238 10.44 -20.81 6.47
N ASP A 239 10.67 -22.12 6.61
CA ASP A 239 10.48 -23.05 5.50
C ASP A 239 9.01 -23.17 5.10
N GLN A 240 8.77 -23.17 3.79
CA GLN A 240 7.43 -23.31 3.17
C GLN A 240 6.40 -22.31 3.71
N THR A 241 6.83 -21.09 3.99
CA THR A 241 5.94 -20.03 4.48
C THR A 241 5.08 -19.39 3.38
N VAL A 242 5.48 -19.52 2.12
CA VAL A 242 4.77 -19.03 0.93
C VAL A 242 4.36 -20.19 0.05
N SER A 243 3.06 -20.32 -0.23
CA SER A 243 2.52 -21.34 -1.14
C SER A 243 2.33 -20.82 -2.56
N LYS A 244 2.08 -19.50 -2.70
CA LYS A 244 1.94 -18.85 -4.00
C LYS A 244 2.48 -17.43 -3.95
N ASN A 245 3.30 -17.09 -4.93
CA ASN A 245 3.87 -15.76 -5.12
C ASN A 245 3.33 -15.18 -6.43
N VAL A 246 2.70 -14.02 -6.34
CA VAL A 246 2.24 -13.26 -7.52
C VAL A 246 3.02 -11.96 -7.59
N THR A 247 3.68 -11.73 -8.72
CA THR A 247 4.40 -10.49 -9.02
C THR A 247 3.66 -9.74 -10.12
N THR A 248 3.35 -8.48 -9.87
CA THR A 248 2.70 -7.59 -10.84
C THR A 248 3.56 -6.35 -11.05
N PHE A 249 3.96 -6.11 -12.30
CA PHE A 249 4.66 -4.88 -12.67
C PHE A 249 3.66 -3.79 -13.03
N LEU A 250 3.89 -2.60 -12.50
CA LEU A 250 3.00 -1.46 -12.61
C LEU A 250 3.73 -0.22 -13.09
N LYS A 251 2.98 0.70 -13.71
CA LYS A 251 3.39 2.07 -14.01
C LYS A 251 2.42 3.03 -13.33
N ALA A 252 2.94 4.11 -12.75
CA ALA A 252 2.09 5.17 -12.22
C ALA A 252 1.39 5.91 -13.37
N LYS A 253 0.12 6.25 -13.18
CA LYS A 253 -0.61 7.17 -14.07
C LYS A 253 -0.06 8.58 -13.89
N ALA A 254 -0.07 9.40 -14.94
CA ALA A 254 0.48 10.76 -14.92
C ALA A 254 -0.12 11.68 -13.85
N TYR A 255 -1.32 11.37 -13.40
CA TYR A 255 -2.03 12.11 -12.34
C TYR A 255 -1.89 11.45 -10.94
N SER A 256 -1.14 10.36 -10.80
CA SER A 256 -0.80 9.72 -9.52
C SER A 256 0.11 10.62 -8.68
N ASP A 257 0.05 10.49 -7.36
CA ASP A 257 1.01 11.14 -6.44
C ASP A 257 2.42 10.48 -6.47
N TYR A 258 2.59 9.45 -7.29
CA TYR A 258 3.82 8.62 -7.39
C TYR A 258 4.60 8.84 -8.66
#